data_be364a0c5f305db99a60059efb946c05
#
_entry.id   be364a0c5f305db99a60059efb946c05
#
_cell.length_a   1.000
_cell.length_b   1.000
_cell.length_c   1.000
_cell.angle_alpha   90.00
_cell.angle_beta   90.00
_cell.angle_gamma   90.00
#
_symmetry.space_group_name_H-M   'P 1'
#
loop_
_entity.id
_entity.type
_entity.pdbx_description
1 polymer ?
#
loop_
_entity_poly.entity_id
_entity_poly.type
_entity_poly.pdbx_seq_one_letter_code
_entity_poly.pdbx_strand_id
1 'polypeptide(L)'
;MFEYFYNEVFRSVIIAFGSLFNGLEIKHKNGDETVSIIKVPLAYGPTQKFLARLQQQADLNKPIQMSLPRMSFEFNGVQYDPTRKSTQTQSFYMTDPTDGTKVKKAYLPVPYNMSIELSVMTKLNDDALQIIEQILPYFQPAYQIPIKFLSGLNDKKDVVIQLDNITMEDDYEGNFDTRRALIYTLRFTAKTYLYGPISDVSSDVIRKVQIGYVAGERGTGTYTRDVTYSVTPKATKDYDGDDKTYVTENVDTTETVITVANAEALTVNTNIYVGQENIYIDKISGNDLTVKRGQYNTAPQEHVSGAKVYEITSADADLIEVGDDFGFDGSVF
;
A
#
# COMPACT_ATOMS: atom_id res chain seq x y z
N MET A 1 -4.60 -16.36 24.41
CA MET A 1 -5.42 -16.73 23.22
C MET A 1 -5.83 -15.50 22.43
N PHE A 2 -6.19 -14.38 23.05
CA PHE A 2 -6.37 -13.10 22.38
C PHE A 2 -5.24 -12.17 22.82
N GLU A 3 -4.29 -11.91 21.91
CA GLU A 3 -3.27 -10.88 22.10
C GLU A 3 -3.83 -9.54 21.60
N TYR A 4 -3.37 -8.45 22.21
CA TYR A 4 -3.77 -7.13 21.79
C TYR A 4 -3.17 -6.82 20.41
N PHE A 5 -4.02 -6.49 19.44
CA PHE A 5 -3.61 -5.93 18.17
C PHE A 5 -4.66 -4.92 17.68
N TYR A 6 -4.24 -3.92 16.93
CA TYR A 6 -5.13 -2.92 16.38
C TYR A 6 -4.61 -2.40 15.05
N ASN A 7 -5.25 -2.82 13.97
CA ASN A 7 -4.86 -2.48 12.58
C ASN A 7 -5.58 -1.25 12.03
N GLU A 8 -6.39 -0.55 12.84
CA GLU A 8 -7.16 0.66 12.47
C GLU A 8 -8.05 0.53 11.22
N VAL A 9 -8.43 -0.69 10.84
CA VAL A 9 -9.18 -0.97 9.60
C VAL A 9 -10.49 -0.18 9.56
N PHE A 10 -11.31 -0.29 10.60
CA PHE A 10 -12.59 0.42 10.65
C PHE A 10 -12.42 1.92 10.59
N ARG A 11 -11.46 2.45 11.33
CA ARG A 11 -11.14 3.87 11.34
C ARG A 11 -10.73 4.37 9.95
N SER A 12 -9.87 3.61 9.28
CA SER A 12 -9.40 3.94 7.93
C SER A 12 -10.54 3.96 6.90
N VAL A 13 -11.46 2.98 6.97
CA VAL A 13 -12.64 2.94 6.10
C VAL A 13 -13.59 4.12 6.38
N ILE A 14 -13.85 4.45 7.65
CA ILE A 14 -14.70 5.58 8.04
C ILE A 14 -14.11 6.92 7.57
N ILE A 15 -12.80 7.11 7.73
CA ILE A 15 -12.11 8.32 7.26
C ILE A 15 -12.16 8.41 5.73
N ALA A 16 -11.88 7.30 5.04
CA ALA A 16 -11.92 7.24 3.59
C ALA A 16 -13.33 7.54 3.05
N PHE A 17 -14.37 6.96 3.68
CA PHE A 17 -15.77 7.27 3.35
C PHE A 17 -16.08 8.75 3.53
N GLY A 18 -15.73 9.35 4.68
CA GLY A 18 -15.96 10.77 4.93
C GLY A 18 -15.23 11.68 3.94
N SER A 19 -14.05 11.27 3.46
CA SER A 19 -13.29 12.06 2.49
C SER A 19 -13.97 12.17 1.12
N LEU A 20 -14.78 11.17 0.72
CA LEU A 20 -15.53 11.19 -0.54
C LEU A 20 -16.53 12.33 -0.64
N PHE A 21 -17.17 12.67 0.48
CA PHE A 21 -18.27 13.63 0.50
C PHE A 21 -17.90 15.01 1.06
N ASN A 22 -16.63 15.21 1.39
CA ASN A 22 -16.17 16.45 2.04
C ASN A 22 -16.04 17.67 1.11
N GLY A 23 -16.35 17.54 -0.16
CA GLY A 23 -16.18 18.60 -1.16
C GLY A 23 -17.48 19.06 -1.82
N LEU A 24 -18.64 18.64 -1.33
CA LEU A 24 -19.93 18.96 -1.95
C LEU A 24 -20.33 20.43 -1.73
N GLU A 25 -20.82 21.07 -2.79
CA GLU A 25 -21.22 22.47 -2.80
C GLU A 25 -22.59 22.62 -3.45
N ILE A 26 -23.39 23.55 -2.96
CA ILE A 26 -24.64 23.98 -3.60
C ILE A 26 -24.47 25.38 -4.18
N LYS A 27 -25.16 25.64 -5.28
CA LYS A 27 -25.11 26.92 -5.97
C LYS A 27 -26.53 27.51 -6.12
N HIS A 28 -26.74 28.67 -5.57
CA HIS A 28 -27.96 29.43 -5.79
C HIS A 28 -27.75 30.38 -6.97
N LYS A 29 -28.67 30.33 -7.94
CA LYS A 29 -28.64 31.16 -9.16
C LYS A 29 -29.81 32.13 -9.16
N ASN A 30 -29.56 33.33 -9.66
CA ASN A 30 -30.62 34.27 -10.02
C ASN A 30 -30.50 34.54 -11.54
N GLY A 31 -31.36 33.89 -12.34
CA GLY A 31 -31.17 33.79 -13.77
C GLY A 31 -29.91 33.00 -14.11
N ASP A 32 -29.03 33.53 -14.97
CA ASP A 32 -27.78 32.89 -15.38
C ASP A 32 -26.59 33.18 -14.45
N GLU A 33 -26.76 34.13 -13.48
CA GLU A 33 -25.68 34.50 -12.56
C GLU A 33 -25.74 33.69 -11.27
N THR A 34 -24.56 33.17 -10.86
CA THR A 34 -24.39 32.49 -9.57
C THR A 34 -24.33 33.55 -8.46
N VAL A 35 -25.33 33.58 -7.58
CA VAL A 35 -25.43 34.56 -6.49
C VAL A 35 -24.62 34.11 -5.26
N SER A 36 -24.64 32.80 -4.95
CA SER A 36 -23.89 32.27 -3.82
C SER A 36 -23.48 30.81 -4.04
N ILE A 37 -22.32 30.46 -3.49
CA ILE A 37 -21.82 29.09 -3.41
C ILE A 37 -21.71 28.76 -1.93
N ILE A 38 -22.35 27.68 -1.51
CA ILE A 38 -22.33 27.23 -0.12
C ILE A 38 -21.71 25.83 -0.08
N LYS A 39 -20.60 25.69 0.65
CA LYS A 39 -20.01 24.37 0.93
C LYS A 39 -20.86 23.66 1.98
N VAL A 40 -21.24 22.42 1.71
CA VAL A 40 -22.04 21.61 2.61
C VAL A 40 -21.14 20.94 3.65
N PRO A 41 -21.23 21.29 4.94
CA PRO A 41 -20.38 20.70 5.97
C PRO A 41 -20.79 19.26 6.24
N LEU A 42 -19.78 18.37 6.35
CA LEU A 42 -19.92 16.97 6.69
C LEU A 42 -19.43 16.73 8.12
N ALA A 43 -20.14 15.91 8.90
CA ALA A 43 -19.72 15.55 10.24
C ALA A 43 -20.01 14.07 10.53
N TYR A 44 -19.14 13.42 11.32
CA TYR A 44 -19.38 12.07 11.80
C TYR A 44 -20.29 12.08 13.03
N GLY A 45 -21.37 11.34 12.99
CA GLY A 45 -22.27 11.14 14.11
C GLY A 45 -23.73 10.92 13.69
N PRO A 46 -24.56 10.42 14.60
CA PRO A 46 -25.95 10.09 14.33
C PRO A 46 -26.78 11.33 13.96
N THR A 47 -27.64 11.17 12.97
CA THR A 47 -28.55 12.20 12.47
C THR A 47 -29.38 12.84 13.59
N GLN A 48 -29.86 12.04 14.54
CA GLN A 48 -30.65 12.52 15.68
C GLN A 48 -29.91 13.52 16.56
N LYS A 49 -28.59 13.40 16.70
CA LYS A 49 -27.77 14.37 17.43
C LYS A 49 -27.79 15.77 16.77
N PHE A 50 -27.81 15.77 15.45
CA PHE A 50 -27.86 17.03 14.69
C PHE A 50 -29.27 17.63 14.68
N LEU A 51 -30.31 16.81 14.56
CA LEU A 51 -31.69 17.23 14.68
C LEU A 51 -32.00 17.83 16.07
N ALA A 52 -31.53 17.17 17.14
CA ALA A 52 -31.69 17.71 18.50
C ALA A 52 -31.03 19.08 18.69
N ARG A 53 -29.92 19.34 18.00
CA ARG A 53 -29.25 20.64 18.03
C ARG A 53 -29.98 21.72 17.22
N LEU A 54 -30.75 21.35 16.19
CA LEU A 54 -31.65 22.27 15.48
C LEU A 54 -32.81 22.72 16.38
N GLN A 55 -33.22 21.84 17.33
CA GLN A 55 -34.32 22.16 18.29
C GLN A 55 -33.88 23.02 19.45
N GLN A 56 -32.61 23.05 19.81
CA GLN A 56 -32.13 23.89 20.90
C GLN A 56 -32.24 25.33 20.49
N GLN A 57 -33.20 26.07 21.11
CA GLN A 57 -33.27 27.52 21.04
C GLN A 57 -31.91 28.09 21.45
N ALA A 58 -31.42 29.06 20.69
CA ALA A 58 -30.18 29.75 20.98
C ALA A 58 -30.24 30.32 22.40
N ASP A 59 -29.51 29.74 23.34
CA ASP A 59 -29.26 30.33 24.62
C ASP A 59 -28.41 31.58 24.38
N LEU A 60 -28.85 32.75 24.91
CA LEU A 60 -28.20 34.04 24.68
C LEU A 60 -26.70 34.05 24.99
N ASN A 61 -26.20 33.06 25.77
CA ASN A 61 -24.79 32.90 26.12
C ASN A 61 -24.00 31.93 25.23
N LYS A 62 -24.65 31.16 24.32
CA LYS A 62 -24.01 30.26 23.39
C LYS A 62 -24.79 30.22 22.07
N PRO A 63 -24.52 31.14 21.15
CA PRO A 63 -25.18 31.17 19.84
C PRO A 63 -24.55 30.11 18.92
N ILE A 64 -24.83 28.84 19.17
CA ILE A 64 -24.47 27.75 18.23
C ILE A 64 -25.75 27.30 17.55
N GLN A 65 -26.21 28.11 16.62
CA GLN A 65 -27.26 27.73 15.69
C GLN A 65 -26.63 26.89 14.58
N MET A 66 -27.07 25.64 14.43
CA MET A 66 -26.67 24.84 13.30
C MET A 66 -27.36 25.34 12.03
N SER A 67 -26.58 25.69 11.03
CA SER A 67 -27.08 26.04 9.70
C SER A 67 -27.33 24.80 8.85
N LEU A 68 -28.44 24.80 8.12
CA LEU A 68 -28.68 23.89 6.97
C LEU A 68 -28.26 24.63 5.68
N PRO A 69 -27.77 23.93 4.65
CA PRO A 69 -27.65 22.49 4.49
C PRO A 69 -26.49 21.88 5.26
N ARG A 70 -26.61 20.59 5.61
CA ARG A 70 -25.58 19.85 6.33
C ARG A 70 -25.67 18.35 6.01
N MET A 71 -24.54 17.68 6.11
CA MET A 71 -24.48 16.23 6.01
C MET A 71 -23.92 15.62 7.29
N SER A 72 -24.41 14.45 7.63
CA SER A 72 -23.85 13.63 8.69
C SER A 72 -23.72 12.19 8.21
N PHE A 73 -22.73 11.47 8.71
CA PHE A 73 -22.63 10.05 8.45
C PHE A 73 -22.29 9.28 9.72
N GLU A 74 -22.78 8.06 9.78
CA GLU A 74 -22.53 7.18 10.91
C GLU A 74 -22.29 5.75 10.46
N PHE A 75 -21.57 5.03 11.27
CA PHE A 75 -21.34 3.62 11.14
C PHE A 75 -22.39 2.86 11.95
N ASN A 76 -23.20 2.01 11.27
CA ASN A 76 -24.35 1.34 11.89
C ASN A 76 -24.07 -0.11 12.29
N GLY A 77 -23.10 -0.77 11.67
CA GLY A 77 -22.79 -2.15 12.02
C GLY A 77 -21.89 -2.88 11.05
N VAL A 78 -21.53 -4.09 11.44
CA VAL A 78 -20.66 -4.99 10.67
C VAL A 78 -21.34 -6.34 10.52
N GLN A 79 -21.29 -6.90 9.32
CA GLN A 79 -21.80 -8.21 9.01
C GLN A 79 -20.73 -9.05 8.30
N TYR A 80 -20.57 -10.31 8.70
CA TYR A 80 -19.70 -11.24 8.00
C TYR A 80 -20.23 -11.52 6.59
N ASP A 81 -19.32 -11.55 5.60
CA ASP A 81 -19.69 -11.87 4.22
C ASP A 81 -19.26 -13.30 3.85
N PRO A 82 -20.19 -14.26 3.84
CA PRO A 82 -19.87 -15.65 3.52
C PRO A 82 -19.51 -15.86 2.04
N THR A 83 -19.89 -14.95 1.15
CA THR A 83 -19.66 -15.09 -0.30
C THR A 83 -18.19 -14.89 -0.67
N ARG A 84 -17.47 -14.08 0.11
CA ARG A 84 -16.05 -13.80 -0.06
C ARG A 84 -15.15 -14.58 0.90
N LYS A 85 -15.68 -15.66 1.50
CA LYS A 85 -14.95 -16.47 2.48
C LYS A 85 -13.66 -17.03 1.90
N SER A 86 -12.54 -16.76 2.56
CA SER A 86 -11.24 -17.38 2.31
C SER A 86 -11.03 -18.61 3.19
N THR A 87 -10.09 -19.47 2.81
CA THR A 87 -9.73 -20.66 3.61
C THR A 87 -9.06 -20.23 4.91
N GLN A 88 -9.53 -20.74 6.05
CA GLN A 88 -9.05 -20.32 7.38
C GLN A 88 -7.60 -20.69 7.67
N THR A 89 -7.08 -21.73 7.03
CA THR A 89 -5.72 -22.24 7.24
C THR A 89 -4.68 -21.59 6.34
N GLN A 90 -5.13 -20.85 5.34
CA GLN A 90 -4.22 -20.21 4.39
C GLN A 90 -3.58 -18.96 5.01
N SER A 91 -2.27 -18.90 4.91
CA SER A 91 -1.46 -17.79 5.38
C SER A 91 -0.52 -17.34 4.26
N PHE A 92 -0.11 -16.10 4.30
CA PHE A 92 0.93 -15.57 3.45
C PHE A 92 2.12 -15.11 4.30
N TYR A 93 3.28 -15.18 3.69
CA TYR A 93 4.54 -14.79 4.31
C TYR A 93 5.05 -13.55 3.62
N MET A 94 5.64 -12.65 4.39
CA MET A 94 6.18 -11.38 3.87
C MET A 94 7.46 -11.06 4.63
N THR A 95 8.42 -10.46 3.95
CA THR A 95 9.61 -9.93 4.61
C THR A 95 9.26 -8.68 5.41
N ASP A 96 9.92 -8.49 6.54
CA ASP A 96 9.78 -7.27 7.33
C ASP A 96 10.36 -6.09 6.53
N PRO A 97 9.59 -5.03 6.27
CA PRO A 97 10.11 -3.86 5.55
C PRO A 97 11.23 -3.12 6.31
N THR A 98 11.41 -3.42 7.60
CA THR A 98 12.45 -2.81 8.43
C THR A 98 13.69 -3.72 8.55
N ASP A 99 13.51 -5.03 8.39
CA ASP A 99 14.56 -6.03 8.53
C ASP A 99 14.29 -7.17 7.53
N GLY A 100 14.90 -7.08 6.35
CA GLY A 100 14.74 -8.06 5.26
C GLY A 100 15.13 -9.48 5.61
N THR A 101 15.77 -9.70 6.77
CA THR A 101 16.14 -11.03 7.25
C THR A 101 15.00 -11.74 7.99
N LYS A 102 13.98 -10.98 8.40
CA LYS A 102 12.83 -11.51 9.16
C LYS A 102 11.62 -11.71 8.28
N VAL A 103 10.93 -12.81 8.50
CA VAL A 103 9.69 -13.13 7.82
C VAL A 103 8.53 -12.98 8.78
N LYS A 104 7.52 -12.22 8.38
CA LYS A 104 6.25 -12.08 9.06
C LYS A 104 5.20 -12.99 8.39
N LYS A 105 4.39 -13.64 9.22
CA LYS A 105 3.29 -14.47 8.79
C LYS A 105 1.97 -13.78 9.10
N ALA A 106 1.11 -13.65 8.12
CA ALA A 106 -0.25 -13.20 8.32
C ALA A 106 -1.25 -14.23 7.75
N TYR A 107 -2.36 -14.41 8.42
CA TYR A 107 -3.47 -15.20 7.88
C TYR A 107 -4.26 -14.36 6.88
N LEU A 108 -4.91 -15.02 5.92
CA LEU A 108 -5.79 -14.33 4.99
C LEU A 108 -6.86 -13.55 5.76
N PRO A 109 -7.17 -12.33 5.30
CA PRO A 109 -8.13 -11.50 5.99
C PRO A 109 -9.56 -12.04 5.89
N VAL A 110 -10.34 -11.76 6.91
CA VAL A 110 -11.74 -12.16 7.00
C VAL A 110 -12.62 -11.07 6.36
N PRO A 111 -13.48 -11.42 5.40
CA PRO A 111 -14.33 -10.45 4.73
C PRO A 111 -15.51 -10.03 5.62
N TYR A 112 -15.71 -8.74 5.73
CA TYR A 112 -16.83 -8.12 6.42
C TYR A 112 -17.45 -7.01 5.58
N ASN A 113 -18.75 -6.84 5.70
CA ASN A 113 -19.52 -5.75 5.15
C ASN A 113 -19.80 -4.74 6.27
N MET A 114 -19.41 -3.50 6.07
CA MET A 114 -19.70 -2.39 6.99
C MET A 114 -20.89 -1.60 6.46
N SER A 115 -21.93 -1.44 7.28
CA SER A 115 -23.07 -0.58 6.96
C SER A 115 -22.79 0.84 7.42
N ILE A 116 -22.85 1.78 6.49
CA ILE A 116 -22.64 3.21 6.73
C ILE A 116 -23.86 3.97 6.21
N GLU A 117 -24.33 4.91 6.97
CA GLU A 117 -25.46 5.76 6.63
C GLU A 117 -25.02 7.21 6.48
N LEU A 118 -25.34 7.83 5.35
CA LEU A 118 -25.11 9.23 5.07
C LEU A 118 -26.46 9.96 5.04
N SER A 119 -26.64 10.94 5.92
CA SER A 119 -27.84 11.74 5.96
C SER A 119 -27.54 13.15 5.47
N VAL A 120 -28.32 13.59 4.51
CA VAL A 120 -28.31 14.94 3.93
C VAL A 120 -29.50 15.70 4.48
N MET A 121 -29.24 16.75 5.24
CA MET A 121 -30.27 17.58 5.88
C MET A 121 -30.31 18.96 5.21
N THR A 122 -31.45 19.32 4.66
CA THR A 122 -31.67 20.61 3.98
C THR A 122 -32.97 21.23 4.41
N LYS A 123 -33.14 22.52 4.15
CA LYS A 123 -34.42 23.22 4.32
C LYS A 123 -35.23 23.27 3.02
N LEU A 124 -34.54 23.39 1.90
CA LEU A 124 -35.13 23.46 0.57
C LEU A 124 -34.88 22.12 -0.19
N ASN A 125 -35.91 21.71 -0.93
CA ASN A 125 -35.80 20.47 -1.74
C ASN A 125 -34.79 20.61 -2.88
N ASP A 126 -34.67 21.80 -3.46
CA ASP A 126 -33.74 22.10 -4.53
C ASP A 126 -32.27 21.89 -4.09
N ASP A 127 -31.94 22.33 -2.86
CA ASP A 127 -30.63 22.12 -2.27
C ASP A 127 -30.31 20.62 -2.09
N ALA A 128 -31.33 19.85 -1.65
CA ALA A 128 -31.17 18.41 -1.48
C ALA A 128 -30.93 17.72 -2.82
N LEU A 129 -31.69 18.05 -3.85
CA LEU A 129 -31.55 17.49 -5.18
C LEU A 129 -30.19 17.81 -5.78
N GLN A 130 -29.68 19.03 -5.63
CA GLN A 130 -28.33 19.39 -6.08
C GLN A 130 -27.25 18.53 -5.43
N ILE A 131 -27.38 18.23 -4.12
CA ILE A 131 -26.42 17.38 -3.41
C ILE A 131 -26.52 15.93 -3.90
N ILE A 132 -27.73 15.40 -4.03
CA ILE A 132 -27.97 14.02 -4.45
C ILE A 132 -27.48 13.79 -5.89
N GLU A 133 -27.75 14.73 -6.79
CA GLU A 133 -27.25 14.68 -8.18
C GLU A 133 -25.73 14.69 -8.29
N GLN A 134 -25.02 15.30 -7.35
CA GLN A 134 -23.56 15.24 -7.30
C GLN A 134 -23.03 13.90 -6.79
N ILE A 135 -23.80 13.16 -5.99
CA ILE A 135 -23.39 11.90 -5.37
C ILE A 135 -23.65 10.70 -6.31
N LEU A 136 -24.89 10.62 -6.83
CA LEU A 136 -25.36 9.40 -7.51
C LEU A 136 -24.53 8.93 -8.72
N PRO A 137 -24.01 9.80 -9.59
CA PRO A 137 -23.29 9.37 -10.79
C PRO A 137 -22.00 8.60 -10.50
N TYR A 138 -21.42 8.75 -9.30
CA TYR A 138 -20.22 8.05 -8.90
C TYR A 138 -20.49 6.60 -8.48
N PHE A 139 -21.74 6.25 -8.18
CA PHE A 139 -22.12 4.91 -7.72
C PHE A 139 -22.87 4.12 -8.81
N GLN A 140 -22.10 3.36 -9.64
CA GLN A 140 -22.63 2.53 -10.73
C GLN A 140 -22.25 1.03 -10.56
N PRO A 141 -22.84 0.30 -9.68
CA PRO A 141 -23.51 0.61 -8.43
C PRO A 141 -22.54 0.90 -7.29
N ALA A 142 -21.21 0.77 -7.52
CA ALA A 142 -20.20 0.83 -6.48
C ALA A 142 -19.04 1.75 -6.86
N TYR A 143 -18.44 2.36 -5.85
CA TYR A 143 -17.21 3.14 -5.94
C TYR A 143 -16.08 2.41 -5.21
N GLN A 144 -14.87 2.41 -5.76
CA GLN A 144 -13.71 1.73 -5.21
C GLN A 144 -12.71 2.74 -4.65
N ILE A 145 -12.24 2.49 -3.42
CA ILE A 145 -11.24 3.33 -2.75
C ILE A 145 -10.05 2.46 -2.34
N PRO A 146 -8.83 2.77 -2.78
CA PRO A 146 -7.65 2.08 -2.33
C PRO A 146 -7.31 2.49 -0.89
N ILE A 147 -7.32 1.53 0.03
CA ILE A 147 -7.00 1.74 1.46
C ILE A 147 -5.83 0.87 1.84
N LYS A 148 -4.86 1.45 2.57
CA LYS A 148 -3.75 0.71 3.18
C LYS A 148 -4.20 0.22 4.55
N PHE A 149 -4.38 -1.09 4.72
CA PHE A 149 -4.88 -1.69 5.97
C PHE A 149 -3.80 -2.02 6.98
N LEU A 150 -2.61 -2.36 6.51
CA LEU A 150 -1.51 -2.77 7.38
C LEU A 150 -0.39 -1.74 7.29
N SER A 151 -0.06 -1.08 8.41
CA SER A 151 0.98 -0.05 8.45
C SER A 151 2.39 -0.61 8.21
N GLY A 152 2.60 -1.88 8.52
CA GLY A 152 3.87 -2.60 8.30
C GLY A 152 4.03 -3.22 6.91
N LEU A 153 3.04 -3.10 6.04
CA LEU A 153 3.04 -3.74 4.74
C LEU A 153 2.58 -2.74 3.68
N ASN A 154 3.21 -2.75 2.53
CA ASN A 154 2.83 -1.85 1.43
C ASN A 154 1.61 -2.37 0.63
N ASP A 155 0.78 -3.22 1.27
CA ASP A 155 -0.42 -3.78 0.66
C ASP A 155 -1.57 -2.76 0.68
N LYS A 156 -1.98 -2.32 -0.50
CA LYS A 156 -3.18 -1.49 -0.70
C LYS A 156 -4.28 -2.39 -1.24
N LYS A 157 -5.44 -2.38 -0.59
CA LYS A 157 -6.62 -3.10 -1.09
C LYS A 157 -7.74 -2.13 -1.40
N ASP A 158 -8.44 -2.41 -2.48
CA ASP A 158 -9.60 -1.65 -2.88
C ASP A 158 -10.80 -2.04 -2.03
N VAL A 159 -11.35 -1.05 -1.34
CA VAL A 159 -12.62 -1.18 -0.63
C VAL A 159 -13.73 -0.73 -1.55
N VAL A 160 -14.63 -1.65 -1.82
CA VAL A 160 -15.81 -1.39 -2.64
C VAL A 160 -16.91 -0.82 -1.77
N ILE A 161 -17.37 0.40 -2.05
CA ILE A 161 -18.50 1.06 -1.39
C ILE A 161 -19.68 1.02 -2.34
N GLN A 162 -20.71 0.29 -1.97
CA GLN A 162 -21.94 0.10 -2.75
C GLN A 162 -23.04 0.95 -2.14
N LEU A 163 -23.78 1.66 -2.98
CA LEU A 163 -25.02 2.32 -2.58
C LEU A 163 -26.19 1.33 -2.65
N ASP A 164 -26.82 1.07 -1.51
CA ASP A 164 -27.89 0.08 -1.39
C ASP A 164 -29.28 0.70 -1.54
N ASN A 165 -29.53 1.80 -0.86
CA ASN A 165 -30.86 2.43 -0.82
C ASN A 165 -30.79 3.91 -0.50
N ILE A 166 -31.83 4.64 -0.93
CA ILE A 166 -32.05 6.05 -0.61
C ILE A 166 -33.47 6.19 -0.11
N THR A 167 -33.63 6.78 1.05
CA THR A 167 -34.94 7.13 1.63
C THR A 167 -35.01 8.63 1.86
N MET A 168 -36.22 9.18 1.76
CA MET A 168 -36.52 10.59 1.99
C MET A 168 -37.55 10.70 3.10
N GLU A 169 -37.28 11.55 4.05
CA GLU A 169 -38.20 11.86 5.16
C GLU A 169 -38.35 13.37 5.31
N ASP A 170 -39.58 13.82 5.43
CA ASP A 170 -39.91 15.22 5.77
C ASP A 170 -40.19 15.34 7.28
N ASP A 171 -39.37 16.12 7.98
CA ASP A 171 -39.57 16.42 9.41
C ASP A 171 -40.22 17.78 9.57
N TYR A 172 -41.45 17.78 10.12
CA TYR A 172 -42.26 18.98 10.37
C TYR A 172 -42.32 19.29 11.87
N GLU A 173 -42.32 20.57 12.21
CA GLU A 173 -42.49 21.05 13.59
C GLU A 173 -43.93 21.45 13.85
N GLY A 174 -44.62 20.75 14.76
CA GLY A 174 -45.98 21.08 15.19
C GLY A 174 -47.06 20.87 14.13
N ASN A 175 -47.71 21.91 13.65
CA ASN A 175 -48.84 21.86 12.73
C ASN A 175 -48.43 21.95 11.28
N PHE A 176 -47.84 21.02 10.67
CA PHE A 176 -47.54 20.89 9.22
C PHE A 176 -47.22 22.18 8.41
N ASP A 177 -47.28 23.35 9.03
CA ASP A 177 -47.10 24.66 8.39
C ASP A 177 -45.62 25.03 8.18
N THR A 178 -44.76 24.53 9.04
CA THR A 178 -43.31 24.80 8.98
C THR A 178 -42.50 23.56 8.84
N ARG A 179 -41.90 23.37 7.64
CA ARG A 179 -40.92 22.30 7.41
C ARG A 179 -39.67 22.60 8.23
N ARG A 180 -39.33 21.69 9.11
CA ARG A 180 -38.15 21.77 9.96
C ARG A 180 -36.88 21.37 9.22
N ALA A 181 -36.88 20.19 8.64
CA ALA A 181 -35.79 19.65 7.82
C ALA A 181 -36.29 18.61 6.83
N LEU A 182 -35.72 18.63 5.67
CA LEU A 182 -35.84 17.56 4.69
C LEU A 182 -34.59 16.67 4.80
N ILE A 183 -34.77 15.37 5.01
CA ILE A 183 -33.71 14.42 5.29
C ILE A 183 -33.68 13.37 4.19
N TYR A 184 -32.57 13.31 3.46
CA TYR A 184 -32.28 12.19 2.59
C TYR A 184 -31.27 11.28 3.28
N THR A 185 -31.63 10.02 3.41
CA THR A 185 -30.79 9.01 4.03
C THR A 185 -30.31 8.03 2.95
N LEU A 186 -29.01 8.01 2.70
CA LEU A 186 -28.34 7.10 1.77
C LEU A 186 -27.65 6.01 2.57
N ARG A 187 -27.99 4.75 2.27
CA ARG A 187 -27.37 3.60 2.92
C ARG A 187 -26.34 2.99 2.02
N PHE A 188 -25.14 2.75 2.59
CA PHE A 188 -24.02 2.19 1.89
C PHE A 188 -23.52 0.93 2.58
N THR A 189 -23.05 -0.01 1.76
CA THR A 189 -22.29 -1.17 2.23
C THR A 189 -20.86 -1.06 1.74
N ALA A 190 -19.92 -0.94 2.68
CA ALA A 190 -18.48 -0.98 2.38
C ALA A 190 -17.96 -2.41 2.58
N LYS A 191 -17.47 -3.03 1.50
CA LYS A 191 -16.93 -4.40 1.49
C LYS A 191 -15.47 -4.35 1.92
N THR A 192 -15.22 -4.64 3.20
CA THR A 192 -13.89 -4.55 3.81
C THR A 192 -13.32 -5.91 4.20
N TYR A 193 -12.07 -5.91 4.63
CA TYR A 193 -11.34 -7.08 5.09
C TYR A 193 -10.69 -6.81 6.44
N LEU A 194 -10.91 -7.70 7.41
CA LEU A 194 -10.29 -7.61 8.72
C LEU A 194 -9.10 -8.57 8.81
N TYR A 195 -7.96 -8.03 9.17
CA TYR A 195 -6.73 -8.78 9.37
C TYR A 195 -6.58 -9.16 10.84
N GLY A 196 -6.16 -10.41 11.06
CA GLY A 196 -5.75 -10.88 12.38
C GLY A 196 -4.39 -10.31 12.82
N PRO A 197 -3.88 -10.78 13.96
CA PRO A 197 -2.54 -10.42 14.41
C PRO A 197 -1.49 -10.94 13.41
N ILE A 198 -0.45 -10.15 13.21
CA ILE A 198 0.73 -10.54 12.45
C ILE A 198 1.68 -11.21 13.44
N SER A 199 2.05 -12.46 13.17
CA SER A 199 3.03 -13.16 13.99
C SER A 199 4.42 -13.00 13.38
N ASP A 200 5.38 -12.62 14.21
CA ASP A 200 6.78 -12.69 13.85
C ASP A 200 7.18 -14.17 13.81
N VAL A 201 7.50 -14.65 12.64
CA VAL A 201 8.07 -15.99 12.47
C VAL A 201 9.56 -15.83 12.66
N SER A 202 10.10 -16.40 13.71
CA SER A 202 11.54 -16.37 14.03
C SER A 202 12.38 -17.27 13.11
N SER A 203 11.85 -17.69 11.97
CA SER A 203 12.59 -18.50 11.01
C SER A 203 13.40 -17.59 10.10
N ASP A 204 14.71 -17.68 10.22
CA ASP A 204 15.62 -17.07 9.27
C ASP A 204 15.32 -17.56 7.85
N VAL A 205 15.43 -16.66 6.89
CA VAL A 205 15.35 -17.01 5.46
C VAL A 205 16.50 -17.96 5.13
N ILE A 206 16.23 -19.00 4.34
CA ILE A 206 17.29 -19.87 3.85
C ILE A 206 18.17 -19.07 2.90
N ARG A 207 19.36 -18.68 3.37
CA ARG A 207 20.29 -17.85 2.60
C ARG A 207 21.26 -18.67 1.75
N LYS A 208 21.54 -19.91 2.16
CA LYS A 208 22.50 -20.78 1.48
C LYS A 208 22.10 -22.23 1.64
N VAL A 209 22.11 -22.97 0.55
CA VAL A 209 21.97 -24.41 0.55
C VAL A 209 23.29 -25.01 0.10
N GLN A 210 23.92 -25.80 0.96
CA GLN A 210 25.19 -26.51 0.64
C GLN A 210 24.95 -28.01 0.60
N ILE A 211 25.21 -28.63 -0.53
CA ILE A 211 25.01 -30.05 -0.75
C ILE A 211 26.39 -30.68 -0.99
N GLY A 212 26.82 -31.52 -0.05
CA GLY A 212 28.06 -32.30 -0.19
C GLY A 212 27.76 -33.68 -0.76
N TYR A 213 28.41 -34.04 -1.84
CA TYR A 213 28.43 -35.40 -2.40
C TYR A 213 29.74 -36.04 -2.12
N VAL A 214 29.74 -37.10 -1.32
CA VAL A 214 30.92 -37.85 -0.97
C VAL A 214 30.83 -39.21 -1.62
N ALA A 215 31.78 -39.53 -2.47
CA ALA A 215 31.91 -40.85 -3.07
C ALA A 215 33.08 -41.59 -2.44
N GLY A 216 32.83 -42.79 -1.93
CA GLY A 216 33.85 -43.65 -1.30
C GLY A 216 33.54 -45.12 -1.48
N GLU A 217 34.50 -45.95 -1.19
CA GLU A 217 34.35 -47.39 -1.26
C GLU A 217 33.61 -47.92 -0.04
N ARG A 218 32.56 -48.71 -0.26
CA ARG A 218 31.73 -49.24 0.81
C ARG A 218 32.52 -50.16 1.74
N GLY A 219 32.72 -49.77 2.98
CA GLY A 219 33.35 -50.57 4.02
C GLY A 219 34.77 -50.16 4.42
N THR A 220 35.45 -49.28 3.70
CA THR A 220 36.80 -48.81 4.00
C THR A 220 36.87 -47.48 4.77
N GLY A 221 35.77 -46.73 4.82
CA GLY A 221 35.74 -45.40 5.44
C GLY A 221 36.61 -44.36 4.70
N THR A 222 37.15 -44.70 3.54
CA THR A 222 38.02 -43.83 2.76
C THR A 222 37.17 -43.15 1.68
N TYR A 223 37.16 -41.83 1.64
CA TYR A 223 36.48 -41.05 0.63
C TYR A 223 37.46 -40.72 -0.49
N THR A 224 37.11 -41.10 -1.70
CA THR A 224 37.96 -40.89 -2.89
C THR A 224 37.59 -39.62 -3.65
N ARG A 225 36.42 -39.10 -3.45
CA ARG A 225 35.95 -37.86 -4.09
C ARG A 225 34.96 -37.14 -3.21
N ASP A 226 35.18 -35.85 -3.03
CA ASP A 226 34.25 -34.91 -2.39
C ASP A 226 33.88 -33.80 -3.39
N VAL A 227 32.58 -33.59 -3.59
CA VAL A 227 32.07 -32.54 -4.46
C VAL A 227 31.01 -31.79 -3.69
N THR A 228 31.24 -30.51 -3.45
CA THR A 228 30.31 -29.63 -2.77
C THR A 228 29.68 -28.70 -3.77
N TYR A 229 28.34 -28.69 -3.81
CA TYR A 229 27.55 -27.71 -4.53
C TYR A 229 26.99 -26.71 -3.52
N SER A 230 27.18 -25.42 -3.78
CA SER A 230 26.64 -24.33 -3.00
C SER A 230 25.66 -23.57 -3.87
N VAL A 231 24.45 -23.40 -3.39
CA VAL A 231 23.38 -22.58 -4.03
C VAL A 231 23.03 -21.47 -3.10
N THR A 232 23.27 -20.25 -3.52
CA THR A 232 22.88 -19.01 -2.85
C THR A 232 21.88 -18.28 -3.72
N PRO A 233 20.77 -17.76 -3.18
CA PRO A 233 19.91 -16.86 -3.92
C PRO A 233 20.71 -15.60 -4.25
N LYS A 234 20.60 -15.13 -5.49
CA LYS A 234 21.26 -13.93 -5.96
C LYS A 234 20.20 -12.95 -6.45
N ALA A 235 20.20 -11.76 -5.91
CA ALA A 235 19.37 -10.70 -6.40
C ALA A 235 19.72 -10.34 -7.86
N THR A 236 18.73 -10.03 -8.66
CA THR A 236 18.91 -9.53 -10.03
C THR A 236 19.54 -8.14 -10.00
N LYS A 237 19.17 -7.36 -8.99
CA LYS A 237 19.78 -6.08 -8.63
C LYS A 237 19.92 -6.04 -7.12
N ASP A 238 21.12 -5.73 -6.69
CA ASP A 238 21.46 -5.48 -5.31
C ASP A 238 21.31 -3.99 -5.04
N TYR A 239 20.43 -3.64 -4.10
CA TYR A 239 20.07 -2.27 -3.77
C TYR A 239 20.45 -1.88 -2.34
N ASP A 240 21.46 -2.49 -1.76
CA ASP A 240 21.94 -2.16 -0.43
C ASP A 240 22.41 -0.70 -0.27
N GLY A 241 22.31 0.08 -1.36
CA GLY A 241 22.55 1.51 -1.35
C GLY A 241 24.01 1.92 -1.40
N ASP A 242 24.87 0.95 -1.50
CA ASP A 242 26.32 1.10 -1.40
C ASP A 242 27.02 1.07 -2.75
N ASP A 243 26.59 1.95 -3.67
CA ASP A 243 27.39 2.25 -4.84
C ASP A 243 28.81 2.65 -4.38
N LYS A 244 29.79 1.83 -4.70
CA LYS A 244 31.18 2.07 -4.29
C LYS A 244 31.78 3.24 -5.07
N THR A 245 31.35 3.38 -6.32
CA THR A 245 31.83 4.43 -7.22
C THR A 245 30.91 4.55 -8.44
N TYR A 246 31.26 5.36 -9.41
CA TYR A 246 30.54 5.50 -10.69
C TYR A 246 31.52 5.59 -11.85
N VAL A 247 31.07 5.20 -13.06
CA VAL A 247 31.83 5.26 -14.30
C VAL A 247 31.95 6.72 -14.74
N THR A 248 33.14 7.18 -15.09
CA THR A 248 33.40 8.61 -15.42
C THR A 248 33.22 8.93 -16.90
N GLU A 249 33.28 7.92 -17.78
CA GLU A 249 33.14 8.05 -19.23
C GLU A 249 32.14 7.04 -19.79
N ASN A 250 31.74 7.23 -21.05
CA ASN A 250 30.89 6.26 -21.71
C ASN A 250 31.72 5.06 -22.12
N VAL A 251 31.26 3.87 -21.77
CA VAL A 251 31.93 2.59 -22.04
C VAL A 251 31.11 1.83 -23.06
N ASP A 252 31.72 1.40 -24.18
CA ASP A 252 31.07 0.56 -25.16
C ASP A 252 31.11 -0.94 -24.80
N THR A 253 30.51 -1.78 -25.61
CA THR A 253 30.43 -3.24 -25.37
C THR A 253 31.76 -3.98 -25.55
N THR A 254 32.78 -3.34 -26.12
CA THR A 254 34.08 -3.95 -26.49
C THR A 254 35.22 -3.49 -25.63
N GLU A 255 35.07 -2.38 -24.91
CA GLU A 255 36.08 -1.84 -24.01
C GLU A 255 36.40 -2.79 -22.86
N THR A 256 37.70 -2.96 -22.60
CA THR A 256 38.22 -3.77 -21.50
C THR A 256 38.86 -2.95 -20.39
N VAL A 257 38.89 -1.64 -20.54
CA VAL A 257 39.33 -0.68 -19.51
C VAL A 257 38.18 0.24 -19.20
N ILE A 258 37.82 0.37 -17.93
CA ILE A 258 36.72 1.21 -17.45
C ILE A 258 37.30 2.19 -16.44
N THR A 259 37.13 3.48 -16.68
CA THR A 259 37.57 4.54 -15.74
C THR A 259 36.46 4.89 -14.77
N VAL A 260 36.75 4.78 -13.48
CA VAL A 260 35.82 5.08 -12.39
C VAL A 260 36.26 6.32 -11.60
N ALA A 261 35.34 6.90 -10.86
CA ALA A 261 35.64 8.12 -10.07
C ALA A 261 36.56 7.85 -8.88
N ASN A 262 36.43 6.70 -8.25
CA ASN A 262 37.29 6.26 -7.16
C ASN A 262 37.42 4.74 -7.18
N ALA A 263 38.61 4.23 -7.48
CA ALA A 263 38.87 2.80 -7.50
C ALA A 263 39.44 2.27 -6.17
N GLU A 264 39.74 3.14 -5.18
CA GLU A 264 40.24 2.68 -3.87
C GLU A 264 39.20 1.87 -3.09
N ALA A 265 37.92 2.07 -3.42
CA ALA A 265 36.81 1.35 -2.82
C ALA A 265 36.60 -0.05 -3.43
N LEU A 266 37.32 -0.39 -4.51
CA LEU A 266 37.17 -1.65 -5.26
C LEU A 266 38.35 -2.58 -5.02
N THR A 267 38.11 -3.88 -5.11
CA THR A 267 39.09 -4.93 -4.87
C THR A 267 39.45 -5.66 -6.16
N VAL A 268 40.72 -5.98 -6.38
CA VAL A 268 41.15 -6.78 -7.51
C VAL A 268 40.72 -8.24 -7.32
N ASN A 269 40.41 -8.91 -8.41
CA ASN A 269 39.89 -10.28 -8.45
C ASN A 269 38.47 -10.45 -7.88
N THR A 270 37.68 -9.36 -7.86
CA THR A 270 36.27 -9.37 -7.51
C THR A 270 35.39 -9.05 -8.71
N ASN A 271 34.11 -9.29 -8.55
CA ASN A 271 33.11 -8.93 -9.55
C ASN A 271 32.40 -7.65 -9.13
N ILE A 272 32.12 -6.82 -10.11
CA ILE A 272 31.28 -5.61 -9.97
C ILE A 272 30.07 -5.71 -10.87
N TYR A 273 29.01 -5.04 -10.48
CA TYR A 273 27.85 -4.78 -11.34
C TYR A 273 27.85 -3.34 -11.80
N VAL A 274 27.61 -3.15 -13.10
CA VAL A 274 27.29 -1.86 -13.70
C VAL A 274 26.00 -2.08 -14.50
N GLY A 275 24.90 -1.51 -14.03
CA GLY A 275 23.58 -1.82 -14.58
C GLY A 275 23.22 -3.30 -14.39
N GLN A 276 23.03 -4.03 -15.48
CA GLN A 276 22.74 -5.47 -15.47
C GLN A 276 23.94 -6.35 -15.86
N GLU A 277 25.09 -5.75 -16.11
CA GLU A 277 26.29 -6.48 -16.50
C GLU A 277 27.16 -6.82 -15.30
N ASN A 278 27.57 -8.07 -15.21
CA ASN A 278 28.60 -8.53 -14.27
C ASN A 278 29.96 -8.44 -14.95
N ILE A 279 30.89 -7.75 -14.32
CA ILE A 279 32.22 -7.42 -14.83
C ILE A 279 33.24 -7.86 -13.79
N TYR A 280 34.26 -8.65 -14.22
CA TYR A 280 35.35 -9.09 -13.35
C TYR A 280 36.51 -8.13 -13.44
N ILE A 281 37.03 -7.67 -12.30
CA ILE A 281 38.19 -6.79 -12.18
C ILE A 281 39.46 -7.65 -12.20
N ASP A 282 40.23 -7.54 -13.27
CA ASP A 282 41.51 -8.26 -13.40
C ASP A 282 42.69 -7.45 -12.80
N LYS A 283 42.65 -6.11 -12.97
CA LYS A 283 43.70 -5.19 -12.47
C LYS A 283 43.15 -3.81 -12.24
N ILE A 284 43.66 -3.13 -11.22
CA ILE A 284 43.38 -1.70 -10.93
C ILE A 284 44.66 -0.91 -11.09
N SER A 285 44.62 0.21 -11.82
CA SER A 285 45.76 1.11 -12.05
C SER A 285 45.29 2.56 -11.94
N GLY A 286 45.45 3.17 -10.77
CA GLY A 286 44.79 4.47 -10.48
C GLY A 286 43.29 4.29 -10.46
N ASN A 287 42.59 5.03 -11.30
CA ASN A 287 41.13 4.94 -11.43
C ASN A 287 40.70 4.07 -12.63
N ASP A 288 41.64 3.45 -13.33
CA ASP A 288 41.36 2.58 -14.47
C ASP A 288 41.30 1.12 -14.05
N LEU A 289 40.16 0.50 -14.35
CA LEU A 289 39.89 -0.90 -14.12
C LEU A 289 40.15 -1.69 -15.41
N THR A 290 41.10 -2.61 -15.42
CA THR A 290 41.22 -3.62 -16.49
C THR A 290 40.26 -4.75 -16.17
N VAL A 291 39.29 -5.02 -17.06
CA VAL A 291 38.16 -5.85 -16.76
C VAL A 291 37.90 -6.95 -17.79
N LYS A 292 37.22 -8.00 -17.36
CA LYS A 292 36.61 -9.02 -18.23
C LYS A 292 35.10 -8.80 -18.19
N ARG A 293 34.55 -8.47 -19.35
CA ARG A 293 33.14 -8.15 -19.54
C ARG A 293 32.25 -9.39 -19.58
N GLY A 294 30.96 -9.22 -19.30
CA GLY A 294 29.95 -10.25 -19.51
C GLY A 294 30.13 -11.53 -18.70
N GLN A 295 30.46 -11.43 -17.44
CA GLN A 295 30.65 -12.59 -16.56
C GLN A 295 29.31 -13.15 -16.07
N TYR A 296 29.33 -14.39 -15.56
CA TYR A 296 28.15 -15.05 -14.98
C TYR A 296 26.88 -15.04 -15.85
N ASN A 297 27.04 -15.32 -17.15
CA ASN A 297 25.91 -15.34 -18.10
C ASN A 297 25.29 -14.00 -18.43
N THR A 298 25.91 -12.88 -18.06
CA THR A 298 25.48 -11.56 -18.51
C THR A 298 26.13 -11.23 -19.86
N ALA A 299 25.52 -10.34 -20.64
CA ALA A 299 26.10 -9.85 -21.88
C ALA A 299 26.76 -8.49 -21.66
N PRO A 300 27.89 -8.17 -22.34
CA PRO A 300 28.46 -6.83 -22.31
C PRO A 300 27.44 -5.78 -22.81
N GLN A 301 27.28 -4.69 -22.06
CA GLN A 301 26.36 -3.60 -22.34
C GLN A 301 27.10 -2.27 -22.44
N GLU A 302 26.47 -1.31 -23.09
CA GLU A 302 26.93 0.08 -23.06
C GLU A 302 26.60 0.72 -21.72
N HIS A 303 27.57 1.38 -21.11
CA HIS A 303 27.38 2.12 -19.88
C HIS A 303 27.66 3.60 -20.09
N VAL A 304 26.73 4.45 -19.66
CA VAL A 304 26.89 5.90 -19.73
C VAL A 304 27.71 6.42 -18.57
N SER A 305 28.39 7.55 -18.76
CA SER A 305 29.06 8.27 -17.68
C SER A 305 28.07 8.56 -16.54
N GLY A 306 28.48 8.32 -15.30
CA GLY A 306 27.64 8.40 -14.12
C GLY A 306 26.91 7.08 -13.75
N ALA A 307 27.10 6.00 -14.53
CA ALA A 307 26.57 4.70 -14.17
C ALA A 307 27.21 4.19 -12.86
N LYS A 308 26.37 3.78 -11.93
CA LYS A 308 26.80 3.32 -10.61
C LYS A 308 27.48 1.95 -10.69
N VAL A 309 28.52 1.78 -9.87
CA VAL A 309 29.31 0.57 -9.77
C VAL A 309 29.14 -0.04 -8.39
N TYR A 310 28.68 -1.29 -8.35
CA TYR A 310 28.50 -2.05 -7.13
C TYR A 310 29.50 -3.19 -7.08
N GLU A 311 30.22 -3.35 -5.98
CA GLU A 311 31.11 -4.50 -5.77
C GLU A 311 30.35 -5.58 -5.02
N ILE A 312 30.36 -6.81 -5.54
CA ILE A 312 29.80 -7.95 -4.86
C ILE A 312 30.92 -8.70 -4.17
N THR A 313 30.98 -8.54 -2.88
CA THR A 313 31.87 -9.36 -2.05
C THR A 313 31.22 -10.73 -1.79
N SER A 314 32.01 -11.72 -1.40
CA SER A 314 31.46 -13.03 -1.01
C SER A 314 30.55 -12.95 0.23
N ALA A 315 30.68 -11.90 1.02
CA ALA A 315 29.84 -11.63 2.17
C ALA A 315 28.47 -11.05 1.74
N ASP A 316 28.46 -10.12 0.79
CA ASP A 316 27.26 -9.46 0.29
C ASP A 316 26.42 -10.40 -0.57
N ALA A 317 27.06 -11.27 -1.34
CA ALA A 317 26.39 -12.28 -2.16
C ALA A 317 25.61 -13.36 -1.36
N ASP A 318 25.93 -13.51 -0.08
CA ASP A 318 25.30 -14.51 0.79
C ASP A 318 24.14 -13.92 1.66
N LEU A 319 23.91 -12.62 1.59
CA LEU A 319 22.88 -11.94 2.38
C LEU A 319 21.72 -11.50 1.49
N ILE A 320 20.52 -11.81 1.94
CA ILE A 320 19.29 -11.22 1.36
C ILE A 320 19.04 -9.94 2.14
N GLU A 321 19.05 -8.80 1.46
CA GLU A 321 18.90 -7.50 2.06
C GLU A 321 17.60 -6.81 1.66
N VAL A 322 17.26 -5.74 2.39
CA VAL A 322 16.05 -4.96 2.09
C VAL A 322 16.29 -4.12 0.84
N GLY A 323 15.50 -4.37 -0.18
CA GLY A 323 15.60 -3.67 -1.44
C GLY A 323 16.16 -4.52 -2.58
N ASP A 324 16.68 -5.70 -2.27
CA ASP A 324 17.14 -6.65 -3.29
C ASP A 324 16.02 -7.04 -4.25
N ASP A 325 16.30 -6.94 -5.54
CA ASP A 325 15.38 -7.32 -6.60
C ASP A 325 15.74 -8.72 -7.12
N PHE A 326 14.87 -9.68 -6.87
CA PHE A 326 14.99 -11.04 -7.36
C PHE A 326 14.27 -11.28 -8.71
N GLY A 327 13.81 -10.20 -9.35
CA GLY A 327 13.07 -10.26 -10.62
C GLY A 327 11.60 -10.65 -10.47
N PHE A 328 11.06 -10.59 -9.26
CA PHE A 328 9.63 -10.73 -9.01
C PHE A 328 8.98 -9.36 -9.12
N ASP A 329 8.09 -9.20 -10.09
CA ASP A 329 7.37 -7.94 -10.36
C ASP A 329 6.24 -7.64 -9.38
N GLY A 330 6.11 -8.44 -8.32
CA GLY A 330 5.05 -8.32 -7.32
C GLY A 330 3.69 -8.82 -7.79
N SER A 331 3.59 -9.35 -9.00
CA SER A 331 2.39 -10.04 -9.45
C SER A 331 2.33 -11.42 -8.77
N VAL A 332 1.37 -11.58 -7.89
CA VAL A 332 1.04 -12.87 -7.29
C VAL A 332 0.14 -13.61 -8.28
N PHE A 333 0.63 -14.73 -8.80
CA PHE A 333 -0.16 -15.65 -9.63
C PHE A 333 -1.27 -16.31 -8.80
#